data_010c0ff390c2480cb4b32db6915ec07a
#
_entry.id   010c0ff390c2480cb4b32db6915ec07a
#
_cell.length_a   1.000
_cell.length_b   1.000
_cell.length_c   1.000
_cell.angle_alpha   90.00
_cell.angle_beta   90.00
_cell.angle_gamma   90.00
#
_symmetry.space_group_name_H-M   'P 1'
#
loop_
_entity.id
_entity.type
_entity.pdbx_description
1 polymer ?
#
loop_
_entity_poly.entity_id
_entity_poly.type
_entity_poly.pdbx_seq_one_letter_code
_entity_poly.pdbx_strand_id
1 'polypeptide(L)'
;MRRNFIEVPTNGIKINTLIEGEGKPVIFVHGWPESWYSWRHQIEPFKKAGYKVIIPDIRGYGNSEKPKKVNSYSLREITNDLIGILDFLKEKDAHIIGHDWGAPISWYTSLLFPERILSVSGLSVPFNPFNEISPVTLFKDLYKDAFFYILYFQKVGIAEKELENNIKKTLRLIYCNSDSFGMKKMIDNASNKNLKPKDKNSTFLEGMTEPENLPKWLKEEDLEYFTNEFKKSGMYGPLNKYRCMDLDWQELFKLSLNKIKQPSCFITGSLDPVNFFIPGVNLFDSVGENYENLKVKELIDDVGHWTQQEAPDQVNKILLDFLEKI
;
A
#
# COMPACT_ATOMS: atom_id res chain seq x y z
N MET A 1 -22.31 8.64 10.78
CA MET A 1 -22.92 9.05 9.48
C MET A 1 -22.83 7.91 8.50
N ARG A 2 -23.81 7.74 7.61
CA ARG A 2 -23.74 6.71 6.55
C ARG A 2 -22.77 7.21 5.48
N ARG A 3 -21.71 6.44 5.18
CA ARG A 3 -20.73 6.76 4.14
C ARG A 3 -21.34 6.60 2.75
N ASN A 4 -20.92 7.45 1.81
CA ASN A 4 -21.41 7.44 0.44
C ASN A 4 -20.55 6.54 -0.46
N PHE A 5 -21.01 5.31 -0.66
CA PHE A 5 -20.38 4.36 -1.58
C PHE A 5 -21.15 4.25 -2.88
N ILE A 6 -20.41 4.18 -3.98
CA ILE A 6 -20.96 3.88 -5.29
C ILE A 6 -20.17 2.75 -5.95
N GLU A 7 -20.82 1.96 -6.77
CA GLU A 7 -20.19 1.02 -7.69
C GLU A 7 -19.83 1.75 -8.99
N VAL A 8 -18.53 1.90 -9.25
CA VAL A 8 -18.03 2.56 -10.45
C VAL A 8 -17.69 1.50 -11.50
N PRO A 9 -18.39 1.46 -12.65
CA PRO A 9 -17.97 0.63 -13.77
C PRO A 9 -16.70 1.22 -14.41
N THR A 10 -15.63 0.46 -14.43
CA THR A 10 -14.33 0.88 -14.97
C THR A 10 -13.55 -0.33 -15.47
N ASN A 11 -12.81 -0.18 -16.57
CA ASN A 11 -11.88 -1.20 -17.09
C ASN A 11 -12.45 -2.64 -17.08
N GLY A 12 -13.74 -2.77 -17.45
CA GLY A 12 -14.43 -4.06 -17.55
C GLY A 12 -14.86 -4.71 -16.23
N ILE A 13 -14.73 -4.02 -15.11
CA ILE A 13 -15.15 -4.45 -13.77
C ILE A 13 -15.88 -3.34 -13.02
N LYS A 14 -16.42 -3.65 -11.84
CA LYS A 14 -17.01 -2.69 -10.93
C LYS A 14 -16.12 -2.50 -9.71
N ILE A 15 -15.81 -1.25 -9.39
CA ILE A 15 -15.01 -0.85 -8.23
C ILE A 15 -15.93 -0.17 -7.22
N ASN A 16 -15.98 -0.70 -6.01
CA ASN A 16 -16.65 -0.06 -4.88
C ASN A 16 -15.83 1.14 -4.43
N THR A 17 -16.40 2.33 -4.49
CA THR A 17 -15.66 3.56 -4.24
C THR A 17 -16.40 4.45 -3.25
N LEU A 18 -15.73 4.86 -2.18
CA LEU A 18 -16.19 5.91 -1.28
C LEU A 18 -15.96 7.26 -1.92
N ILE A 19 -17.00 8.12 -1.91
CA ILE A 19 -16.88 9.51 -2.38
C ILE A 19 -17.48 10.42 -1.32
N GLU A 20 -16.68 11.36 -0.85
CA GLU A 20 -17.06 12.31 0.20
C GLU A 20 -16.48 13.70 -0.11
N GLY A 21 -17.23 14.74 0.27
CA GLY A 21 -16.82 16.13 0.04
C GLY A 21 -17.00 16.59 -1.41
N GLU A 22 -16.59 17.83 -1.64
CA GLU A 22 -16.66 18.51 -2.93
C GLU A 22 -15.35 19.27 -3.18
N GLY A 23 -15.09 19.70 -4.41
CA GLY A 23 -13.89 20.44 -4.80
C GLY A 23 -12.89 19.58 -5.57
N LYS A 24 -11.61 19.88 -5.45
CA LYS A 24 -10.56 19.22 -6.22
C LYS A 24 -10.43 17.75 -5.81
N PRO A 25 -10.38 16.80 -6.75
CA PRO A 25 -10.33 15.38 -6.41
C PRO A 25 -8.99 14.98 -5.79
N VAL A 26 -9.05 14.16 -4.74
CA VAL A 26 -7.92 13.43 -4.18
C VAL A 26 -8.29 11.96 -4.12
N ILE A 27 -7.54 11.11 -4.81
CA ILE A 27 -7.68 9.66 -4.78
C ILE A 27 -6.74 9.10 -3.71
N PHE A 28 -7.28 8.31 -2.78
CA PHE A 28 -6.49 7.57 -1.80
C PHE A 28 -6.47 6.08 -2.16
N VAL A 29 -5.28 5.53 -2.35
CA VAL A 29 -5.08 4.15 -2.78
C VAL A 29 -4.46 3.34 -1.64
N HIS A 30 -5.19 2.33 -1.16
CA HIS A 30 -4.74 1.47 -0.08
C HIS A 30 -3.79 0.37 -0.57
N GLY A 31 -3.11 -0.30 0.36
CA GLY A 31 -2.22 -1.41 0.12
C GLY A 31 -2.72 -2.77 0.61
N TRP A 32 -1.80 -3.62 1.06
CA TRP A 32 -2.07 -4.95 1.58
C TRP A 32 -1.61 -5.09 3.05
N PRO A 33 -2.36 -5.76 3.90
CA PRO A 33 -3.75 -6.19 3.77
C PRO A 33 -4.72 -5.12 4.30
N GLU A 34 -5.04 -4.17 3.47
CA GLU A 34 -5.85 -2.99 3.81
C GLU A 34 -7.21 -2.98 3.08
N SER A 35 -7.92 -1.88 3.15
CA SER A 35 -9.11 -1.51 2.41
C SER A 35 -9.25 0.01 2.40
N TRP A 36 -10.33 0.55 1.80
CA TRP A 36 -10.65 1.98 1.92
C TRP A 36 -10.58 2.49 3.37
N TYR A 37 -10.86 1.63 4.34
CA TYR A 37 -10.95 1.98 5.76
C TYR A 37 -9.60 2.40 6.38
N SER A 38 -8.50 2.02 5.77
CA SER A 38 -7.16 2.49 6.17
C SER A 38 -7.01 4.01 6.10
N TRP A 39 -7.83 4.65 5.27
CA TRP A 39 -7.85 6.09 5.07
C TRP A 39 -8.93 6.83 5.90
N ARG A 40 -9.58 6.14 6.87
CA ARG A 40 -10.69 6.70 7.66
C ARG A 40 -10.36 8.00 8.38
N HIS A 41 -9.10 8.19 8.77
CA HIS A 41 -8.62 9.38 9.48
C HIS A 41 -8.28 10.56 8.55
N GLN A 42 -8.15 10.34 7.25
CA GLN A 42 -7.87 11.36 6.24
C GLN A 42 -9.17 12.00 5.71
N ILE A 43 -10.29 11.30 5.75
CA ILE A 43 -11.54 11.73 5.13
C ILE A 43 -12.00 13.10 5.62
N GLU A 44 -12.20 13.26 6.91
CA GLU A 44 -12.77 14.52 7.46
C GLU A 44 -11.79 15.72 7.35
N PRO A 45 -10.46 15.58 7.60
CA PRO A 45 -9.52 16.66 7.37
C PRO A 45 -9.51 17.15 5.91
N PHE A 46 -9.48 16.23 4.94
CA PHE A 46 -9.44 16.60 3.51
C PHE A 46 -10.77 17.22 3.04
N LYS A 47 -11.91 16.71 3.50
CA LYS A 47 -13.21 17.35 3.24
C LYS A 47 -13.27 18.77 3.77
N LYS A 48 -12.80 18.98 5.01
CA LYS A 48 -12.78 20.33 5.62
C LYS A 48 -11.83 21.29 4.88
N ALA A 49 -10.78 20.76 4.26
CA ALA A 49 -9.86 21.52 3.43
C ALA A 49 -10.40 21.78 2.00
N GLY A 50 -11.61 21.32 1.67
CA GLY A 50 -12.29 21.59 0.40
C GLY A 50 -11.88 20.62 -0.72
N TYR A 51 -11.49 19.39 -0.38
CA TYR A 51 -11.21 18.35 -1.37
C TYR A 51 -12.38 17.37 -1.51
N LYS A 52 -12.57 16.89 -2.75
CA LYS A 52 -13.37 15.70 -3.03
C LYS A 52 -12.51 14.46 -2.77
N VAL A 53 -12.84 13.72 -1.73
CA VAL A 53 -12.15 12.51 -1.30
C VAL A 53 -12.72 11.30 -2.06
N ILE A 54 -11.87 10.56 -2.76
CA ILE A 54 -12.21 9.38 -3.54
C ILE A 54 -11.36 8.22 -3.02
N ILE A 55 -11.98 7.20 -2.46
CA ILE A 55 -11.26 6.04 -1.90
C ILE A 55 -11.86 4.73 -2.46
N PRO A 56 -11.27 4.15 -3.50
CA PRO A 56 -11.69 2.84 -3.99
C PRO A 56 -11.23 1.71 -3.06
N ASP A 57 -12.03 0.67 -2.92
CA ASP A 57 -11.48 -0.67 -2.68
C ASP A 57 -10.85 -1.12 -3.99
N ILE A 58 -9.54 -1.26 -4.08
CA ILE A 58 -8.91 -1.69 -5.35
C ILE A 58 -9.41 -3.08 -5.75
N ARG A 59 -9.30 -3.42 -7.05
CA ARG A 59 -9.78 -4.72 -7.56
C ARG A 59 -9.29 -5.88 -6.68
N GLY A 60 -10.18 -6.81 -6.39
CA GLY A 60 -9.89 -7.96 -5.53
C GLY A 60 -10.17 -7.74 -4.04
N TYR A 61 -10.45 -6.51 -3.60
CA TYR A 61 -10.70 -6.19 -2.20
C TYR A 61 -12.17 -5.84 -1.92
N GLY A 62 -12.57 -5.97 -0.67
CA GLY A 62 -13.86 -5.51 -0.14
C GLY A 62 -15.05 -5.88 -1.02
N ASN A 63 -15.80 -4.88 -1.44
CA ASN A 63 -16.97 -5.06 -2.32
C ASN A 63 -16.64 -4.87 -3.82
N SER A 64 -15.41 -4.54 -4.19
CA SER A 64 -14.98 -4.49 -5.60
C SER A 64 -14.96 -5.87 -6.25
N GLU A 65 -15.09 -5.93 -7.58
CA GLU A 65 -15.02 -7.19 -8.31
C GLU A 65 -13.65 -7.86 -8.18
N LYS A 66 -13.65 -9.19 -8.26
CA LYS A 66 -12.52 -10.07 -8.02
C LYS A 66 -12.22 -10.92 -9.25
N PRO A 67 -11.47 -10.38 -10.24
CA PRO A 67 -11.09 -11.12 -11.42
C PRO A 67 -10.40 -12.44 -11.08
N LYS A 68 -10.70 -13.51 -11.85
CA LYS A 68 -10.15 -14.85 -11.60
C LYS A 68 -8.71 -15.03 -12.08
N LYS A 69 -8.27 -14.23 -13.05
CA LYS A 69 -6.93 -14.36 -13.65
C LYS A 69 -5.91 -13.55 -12.86
N VAL A 70 -4.77 -14.14 -12.54
CA VAL A 70 -3.65 -13.45 -11.83
C VAL A 70 -3.26 -12.16 -12.56
N ASN A 71 -3.06 -12.23 -13.88
CA ASN A 71 -2.61 -11.08 -14.68
C ASN A 71 -3.58 -9.89 -14.67
N SER A 72 -4.84 -10.11 -14.25
CA SER A 72 -5.79 -9.00 -14.06
C SER A 72 -5.45 -8.09 -12.89
N TYR A 73 -4.39 -8.36 -12.14
CA TYR A 73 -3.96 -7.58 -10.98
C TYR A 73 -2.63 -6.85 -11.23
N SER A 74 -2.23 -6.69 -12.50
CA SER A 74 -1.05 -5.92 -12.86
C SER A 74 -1.20 -4.43 -12.51
N LEU A 75 -0.09 -3.71 -12.39
CA LEU A 75 -0.10 -2.26 -12.19
C LEU A 75 -0.88 -1.56 -13.30
N ARG A 76 -0.72 -2.00 -14.55
CA ARG A 76 -1.45 -1.44 -15.70
C ARG A 76 -2.97 -1.56 -15.53
N GLU A 77 -3.44 -2.72 -15.12
CA GLU A 77 -4.88 -2.94 -14.90
C GLU A 77 -5.42 -2.08 -13.76
N ILE A 78 -4.70 -1.98 -12.63
CA ILE A 78 -5.16 -1.21 -11.48
C ILE A 78 -5.09 0.30 -11.78
N THR A 79 -4.06 0.77 -12.47
CA THR A 79 -3.96 2.19 -12.87
C THR A 79 -5.09 2.59 -13.82
N ASN A 80 -5.46 1.72 -14.77
CA ASN A 80 -6.63 1.92 -15.64
C ASN A 80 -7.94 2.02 -14.85
N ASP A 81 -8.10 1.24 -13.76
CA ASP A 81 -9.27 1.39 -12.89
C ASP A 81 -9.37 2.79 -12.30
N LEU A 82 -8.26 3.31 -11.79
CA LEU A 82 -8.24 4.64 -11.18
C LEU A 82 -8.58 5.75 -12.17
N ILE A 83 -8.06 5.66 -13.39
CA ILE A 83 -8.40 6.61 -14.45
C ILE A 83 -9.87 6.47 -14.85
N GLY A 84 -10.38 5.25 -14.99
CA GLY A 84 -11.79 5.03 -15.27
C GLY A 84 -12.73 5.52 -14.16
N ILE A 85 -12.28 5.54 -12.89
CA ILE A 85 -13.03 6.18 -11.80
C ILE A 85 -13.13 7.71 -12.05
N LEU A 86 -12.02 8.36 -12.42
CA LEU A 86 -12.04 9.78 -12.77
C LEU A 86 -12.97 10.06 -13.96
N ASP A 87 -12.90 9.23 -15.01
CA ASP A 87 -13.74 9.36 -16.20
C ASP A 87 -15.23 9.22 -15.86
N PHE A 88 -15.59 8.23 -15.04
CA PHE A 88 -16.96 8.04 -14.57
C PHE A 88 -17.48 9.24 -13.78
N LEU A 89 -16.63 9.80 -12.92
CA LEU A 89 -16.95 10.99 -12.11
C LEU A 89 -16.85 12.30 -12.90
N LYS A 90 -16.45 12.24 -14.17
CA LYS A 90 -16.19 13.40 -15.04
C LYS A 90 -15.14 14.36 -14.48
N GLU A 91 -14.18 13.80 -13.75
CA GLU A 91 -13.03 14.56 -13.25
C GLU A 91 -11.90 14.53 -14.29
N LYS A 92 -11.41 15.70 -14.62
CA LYS A 92 -10.32 15.84 -15.61
C LYS A 92 -9.00 15.30 -15.06
N ASP A 93 -8.69 15.63 -13.82
CA ASP A 93 -7.44 15.35 -13.15
C ASP A 93 -7.65 15.22 -11.63
N ALA A 94 -6.69 14.66 -10.92
CA ALA A 94 -6.73 14.49 -9.47
C ALA A 94 -5.34 14.51 -8.84
N HIS A 95 -5.28 14.81 -7.54
CA HIS A 95 -4.15 14.41 -6.70
C HIS A 95 -4.29 12.91 -6.37
N ILE A 96 -3.17 12.21 -6.22
CA ILE A 96 -3.18 10.79 -5.86
C ILE A 96 -2.25 10.53 -4.67
N ILE A 97 -2.74 9.76 -3.71
CA ILE A 97 -2.02 9.44 -2.47
C ILE A 97 -2.14 7.93 -2.25
N GLY A 98 -1.01 7.23 -2.12
CA GLY A 98 -1.01 5.79 -1.92
C GLY A 98 -0.18 5.36 -0.73
N HIS A 99 -0.59 4.25 -0.08
CA HIS A 99 0.15 3.60 0.99
C HIS A 99 0.44 2.14 0.64
N ASP A 100 1.61 1.61 1.04
CA ASP A 100 2.06 0.23 0.74
C ASP A 100 1.96 -0.06 -0.77
N TRP A 101 1.24 -1.07 -1.24
CA TRP A 101 0.99 -1.28 -2.68
C TRP A 101 0.28 -0.10 -3.35
N GLY A 102 -0.51 0.66 -2.60
CA GLY A 102 -1.12 1.89 -3.10
C GLY A 102 -0.09 2.93 -3.55
N ALA A 103 1.10 2.96 -2.95
CA ALA A 103 2.16 3.89 -3.36
C ALA A 103 2.75 3.53 -4.73
N PRO A 104 3.24 2.30 -5.03
CA PRO A 104 3.60 1.90 -6.39
C PRO A 104 2.49 2.12 -7.41
N ILE A 105 1.23 1.78 -7.07
CA ILE A 105 0.09 2.06 -7.94
C ILE A 105 0.00 3.56 -8.26
N SER A 106 0.15 4.42 -7.27
CA SER A 106 0.09 5.87 -7.45
C SER A 106 1.26 6.41 -8.29
N TRP A 107 2.49 5.92 -8.05
CA TRP A 107 3.66 6.27 -8.83
C TRP A 107 3.49 5.89 -10.30
N TYR A 108 3.06 4.66 -10.59
CA TYR A 108 2.85 4.19 -11.96
C TYR A 108 1.63 4.83 -12.62
N THR A 109 0.59 5.23 -11.87
CA THR A 109 -0.51 6.03 -12.42
C THR A 109 0.01 7.38 -12.92
N SER A 110 0.90 8.04 -12.17
CA SER A 110 1.47 9.31 -12.58
C SER A 110 2.43 9.22 -13.78
N LEU A 111 3.10 8.08 -13.95
CA LEU A 111 3.94 7.82 -15.14
C LEU A 111 3.13 7.45 -16.38
N LEU A 112 2.08 6.66 -16.23
CA LEU A 112 1.24 6.19 -17.34
C LEU A 112 0.28 7.27 -17.83
N PHE A 113 -0.21 8.13 -16.93
CA PHE A 113 -1.23 9.14 -17.22
C PHE A 113 -0.82 10.52 -16.66
N PRO A 114 0.32 11.07 -17.10
CA PRO A 114 0.90 12.26 -16.49
C PRO A 114 -0.01 13.49 -16.56
N GLU A 115 -0.88 13.58 -17.57
CA GLU A 115 -1.84 14.68 -17.74
C GLU A 115 -3.09 14.57 -16.84
N ARG A 116 -3.28 13.41 -16.19
CA ARG A 116 -4.42 13.12 -15.31
C ARG A 116 -4.07 13.28 -13.83
N ILE A 117 -2.79 13.39 -13.51
CA ILE A 117 -2.30 13.43 -12.13
C ILE A 117 -1.62 14.75 -11.84
N LEU A 118 -2.24 15.54 -10.95
CA LEU A 118 -1.76 16.87 -10.55
C LEU A 118 -0.55 16.79 -9.61
N SER A 119 -0.58 15.87 -8.67
CA SER A 119 0.51 15.57 -7.74
C SER A 119 0.42 14.12 -7.27
N VAL A 120 1.51 13.57 -6.81
CA VAL A 120 1.56 12.20 -6.31
C VAL A 120 2.26 12.13 -4.96
N SER A 121 1.62 11.44 -4.00
CA SER A 121 2.19 11.16 -2.69
C SER A 121 2.25 9.66 -2.45
N GLY A 122 3.39 9.18 -1.98
CA GLY A 122 3.54 7.79 -1.53
C GLY A 122 3.90 7.71 -0.06
N LEU A 123 3.26 6.78 0.63
CA LEU A 123 3.55 6.46 2.01
C LEU A 123 4.17 5.06 2.07
N SER A 124 5.21 4.88 2.88
CA SER A 124 5.90 3.62 3.10
C SER A 124 6.81 3.18 1.93
N VAL A 125 6.29 3.06 0.71
CA VAL A 125 7.01 2.50 -0.43
C VAL A 125 7.44 3.61 -1.39
N PRO A 126 8.75 3.91 -1.53
CA PRO A 126 9.23 4.92 -2.46
C PRO A 126 9.14 4.45 -3.91
N PHE A 127 9.16 5.42 -4.85
CA PHE A 127 9.36 5.10 -6.25
C PHE A 127 10.83 4.77 -6.52
N ASN A 128 11.05 3.55 -6.97
CA ASN A 128 12.32 3.10 -7.50
C ASN A 128 12.09 2.48 -8.89
N PRO A 129 12.94 2.79 -9.89
CA PRO A 129 12.92 2.11 -11.18
C PRO A 129 13.13 0.60 -11.01
N PHE A 130 12.59 -0.17 -11.92
CA PHE A 130 12.91 -1.60 -11.99
C PHE A 130 14.40 -1.80 -12.34
N ASN A 131 14.99 -2.80 -11.72
CA ASN A 131 16.33 -3.26 -12.09
C ASN A 131 16.30 -4.04 -13.43
N GLU A 132 17.45 -4.29 -14.03
CA GLU A 132 17.59 -5.15 -15.21
C GLU A 132 17.13 -6.60 -14.94
N ILE A 133 17.18 -7.03 -13.68
CA ILE A 133 16.70 -8.34 -13.22
C ILE A 133 15.26 -8.18 -12.70
N SER A 134 14.39 -9.14 -13.04
CA SER A 134 13.01 -9.12 -12.55
C SER A 134 12.92 -9.17 -11.03
N PRO A 135 11.91 -8.51 -10.40
CA PRO A 135 11.82 -8.43 -8.95
C PRO A 135 11.81 -9.79 -8.25
N VAL A 136 11.07 -10.77 -8.79
CA VAL A 136 11.01 -12.11 -8.17
C VAL A 136 12.36 -12.81 -8.26
N THR A 137 13.09 -12.65 -9.35
CA THR A 137 14.45 -13.21 -9.50
C THR A 137 15.43 -12.53 -8.53
N LEU A 138 15.39 -11.20 -8.46
CA LEU A 138 16.21 -10.43 -7.50
C LEU A 138 15.98 -10.90 -6.06
N PHE A 139 14.72 -11.04 -5.65
CA PHE A 139 14.41 -11.50 -4.28
C PHE A 139 14.82 -12.97 -4.04
N LYS A 140 14.75 -13.85 -5.04
CA LYS A 140 15.28 -15.21 -4.92
C LYS A 140 16.79 -15.23 -4.66
N ASP A 141 17.54 -14.33 -5.28
CA ASP A 141 18.98 -14.21 -5.08
C ASP A 141 19.31 -13.60 -3.71
N LEU A 142 18.62 -12.55 -3.30
CA LEU A 142 18.81 -11.88 -2.01
C LEU A 142 18.44 -12.76 -0.81
N TYR A 143 17.38 -13.56 -0.94
CA TYR A 143 16.79 -14.34 0.15
C TYR A 143 16.90 -15.86 -0.08
N LYS A 144 17.93 -16.32 -0.81
CA LYS A 144 18.11 -17.74 -1.17
C LYS A 144 18.10 -18.71 0.01
N ASP A 145 18.58 -18.27 1.18
CA ASP A 145 18.73 -19.06 2.40
C ASP A 145 17.79 -18.62 3.54
N ALA A 146 16.93 -17.64 3.30
CA ALA A 146 16.02 -17.07 4.29
C ALA A 146 14.58 -16.98 3.76
N PHE A 147 13.60 -16.96 4.67
CA PHE A 147 12.22 -16.69 4.32
C PHE A 147 12.04 -15.24 3.85
N PHE A 148 11.33 -15.07 2.74
CA PHE A 148 10.85 -13.77 2.30
C PHE A 148 9.41 -13.90 1.81
N TYR A 149 8.50 -13.14 2.40
CA TYR A 149 7.07 -13.32 2.20
C TYR A 149 6.62 -13.09 0.76
N ILE A 150 7.25 -12.19 0.01
CA ILE A 150 6.93 -11.96 -1.41
C ILE A 150 7.14 -13.25 -2.23
N LEU A 151 8.19 -14.02 -1.94
CA LEU A 151 8.44 -15.30 -2.59
C LEU A 151 7.44 -16.37 -2.17
N TYR A 152 7.05 -16.37 -0.89
CA TYR A 152 6.03 -17.27 -0.35
C TYR A 152 4.66 -17.03 -1.01
N PHE A 153 4.31 -15.78 -1.32
CA PHE A 153 3.05 -15.41 -1.96
C PHE A 153 2.97 -15.74 -3.45
N GLN A 154 4.08 -16.09 -4.11
CA GLN A 154 4.07 -16.39 -5.55
C GLN A 154 3.23 -17.63 -5.89
N LYS A 155 3.18 -18.64 -5.02
CA LYS A 155 2.46 -19.88 -5.29
C LYS A 155 1.00 -19.76 -4.87
N VAL A 156 0.10 -19.86 -5.85
CA VAL A 156 -1.35 -19.79 -5.62
C VAL A 156 -1.81 -20.90 -4.67
N GLY A 157 -2.67 -20.56 -3.73
CA GLY A 157 -3.33 -21.47 -2.79
C GLY A 157 -2.52 -21.77 -1.52
N ILE A 158 -1.22 -21.47 -1.48
CA ILE A 158 -0.38 -21.74 -0.29
C ILE A 158 -0.62 -20.68 0.79
N ALA A 159 -0.40 -19.42 0.45
CA ALA A 159 -0.60 -18.33 1.39
C ALA A 159 -2.09 -18.13 1.73
N GLU A 160 -2.98 -18.28 0.75
CA GLU A 160 -4.42 -18.21 1.00
C GLU A 160 -4.86 -19.20 2.08
N LYS A 161 -4.41 -20.46 1.99
CA LYS A 161 -4.77 -21.48 2.97
C LYS A 161 -4.33 -21.13 4.39
N GLU A 162 -3.15 -20.54 4.54
CA GLU A 162 -2.66 -20.09 5.85
C GLU A 162 -3.44 -18.88 6.35
N LEU A 163 -3.52 -17.83 5.54
CA LEU A 163 -4.04 -16.52 5.93
C LEU A 163 -5.57 -16.53 6.15
N GLU A 164 -6.30 -17.36 5.41
CA GLU A 164 -7.75 -17.48 5.52
C GLU A 164 -8.21 -18.44 6.62
N ASN A 165 -7.32 -19.26 7.18
CA ASN A 165 -7.67 -20.19 8.26
C ASN A 165 -8.27 -19.46 9.49
N ASN A 166 -7.75 -18.30 9.82
CA ASN A 166 -8.33 -17.39 10.82
C ASN A 166 -8.00 -15.94 10.45
N ILE A 167 -8.83 -15.33 9.62
CA ILE A 167 -8.61 -13.98 9.08
C ILE A 167 -8.37 -12.95 10.18
N LYS A 168 -9.17 -12.96 11.25
CA LYS A 168 -9.02 -12.00 12.37
C LYS A 168 -7.66 -12.13 13.04
N LYS A 169 -7.22 -13.35 13.34
CA LYS A 169 -5.91 -13.61 13.91
C LYS A 169 -4.79 -13.21 12.95
N THR A 170 -4.93 -13.55 11.67
CA THR A 170 -4.00 -13.17 10.61
C THR A 170 -3.77 -11.66 10.56
N LEU A 171 -4.85 -10.88 10.48
CA LEU A 171 -4.77 -9.42 10.42
C LEU A 171 -4.19 -8.83 11.71
N ARG A 172 -4.61 -9.34 12.89
CA ARG A 172 -4.05 -8.94 14.18
C ARG A 172 -2.53 -9.15 14.22
N LEU A 173 -2.06 -10.32 13.78
CA LEU A 173 -0.64 -10.62 13.73
C LEU A 173 0.11 -9.69 12.78
N ILE A 174 -0.38 -9.49 11.56
CA ILE A 174 0.27 -8.65 10.56
C ILE A 174 0.34 -7.20 11.05
N TYR A 175 -0.77 -6.63 11.50
CA TYR A 175 -0.84 -5.25 11.94
C TYR A 175 0.08 -4.98 13.13
N CYS A 176 0.05 -5.84 14.14
CA CYS A 176 0.80 -5.63 15.37
C CYS A 176 2.28 -6.10 15.33
N ASN A 177 2.72 -6.75 14.25
CA ASN A 177 4.14 -7.06 14.07
C ASN A 177 4.83 -6.13 13.06
N SER A 178 4.07 -5.29 12.36
CA SER A 178 4.60 -4.28 11.42
C SER A 178 4.38 -2.84 11.91
N ASP A 179 3.69 -2.63 13.02
CA ASP A 179 3.58 -1.32 13.66
C ASP A 179 4.84 -0.96 14.44
N SER A 180 4.88 0.25 14.96
CA SER A 180 6.03 0.75 15.72
C SER A 180 6.38 -0.11 16.94
N PHE A 181 5.38 -0.65 17.65
CA PHE A 181 5.61 -1.48 18.82
C PHE A 181 6.19 -2.86 18.44
N GLY A 182 5.60 -3.52 17.45
CA GLY A 182 6.07 -4.80 16.93
C GLY A 182 7.49 -4.72 16.38
N MET A 183 7.80 -3.66 15.64
CA MET A 183 9.11 -3.43 15.08
C MET A 183 10.18 -3.15 16.15
N LYS A 184 9.87 -2.33 17.17
CA LYS A 184 10.79 -2.15 18.32
C LYS A 184 11.10 -3.49 18.98
N LYS A 185 10.08 -4.30 19.27
CA LYS A 185 10.24 -5.62 19.87
C LYS A 185 11.09 -6.54 18.99
N MET A 186 10.93 -6.49 17.67
CA MET A 186 11.74 -7.26 16.73
C MET A 186 13.20 -6.82 16.76
N ILE A 187 13.47 -5.50 16.78
CA ILE A 187 14.82 -4.92 16.85
C ILE A 187 15.49 -5.30 18.17
N ASP A 188 14.80 -5.18 19.29
CA ASP A 188 15.32 -5.55 20.62
C ASP A 188 15.67 -7.04 20.69
N ASN A 189 14.81 -7.88 20.14
CA ASN A 189 15.06 -9.33 20.06
C ASN A 189 16.24 -9.65 19.15
N ALA A 190 16.41 -8.97 18.02
CA ALA A 190 17.53 -9.15 17.10
C ALA A 190 18.88 -8.76 17.74
N SER A 191 18.88 -7.74 18.59
CA SER A 191 20.05 -7.30 19.38
C SER A 191 20.49 -8.35 20.40
N ASN A 192 19.60 -9.20 20.86
CA ASN A 192 19.86 -10.33 21.75
C ASN A 192 20.37 -11.56 20.98
N LYS A 193 21.43 -11.45 20.20
CA LYS A 193 22.34 -12.41 19.50
C LYS A 193 21.85 -13.85 19.19
N ASN A 194 20.59 -14.23 19.46
CA ASN A 194 20.07 -15.59 19.28
C ASN A 194 18.97 -15.72 18.20
N LEU A 195 18.58 -14.64 17.55
CA LEU A 195 17.60 -14.71 16.45
C LEU A 195 18.28 -15.19 15.17
N LYS A 196 18.01 -16.45 14.83
CA LYS A 196 18.33 -16.96 13.49
C LYS A 196 17.33 -16.36 12.47
N PRO A 197 17.79 -16.04 11.26
CA PRO A 197 16.88 -15.71 10.17
C PRO A 197 15.81 -16.81 10.05
N LYS A 198 14.58 -16.42 9.74
CA LYS A 198 13.47 -17.34 9.52
C LYS A 198 13.82 -18.30 8.37
N ASP A 199 13.64 -19.60 8.62
CA ASP A 199 13.95 -20.64 7.62
C ASP A 199 13.15 -20.41 6.33
N LYS A 200 13.76 -20.62 5.17
CA LYS A 200 13.11 -20.40 3.87
C LYS A 200 11.86 -21.23 3.63
N ASN A 201 11.69 -22.33 4.36
CA ASN A 201 10.51 -23.19 4.27
C ASN A 201 9.43 -22.86 5.30
N SER A 202 9.64 -21.83 6.12
CA SER A 202 8.66 -21.36 7.09
C SER A 202 7.40 -20.83 6.41
N THR A 203 6.30 -20.69 7.16
CA THR A 203 5.09 -20.03 6.71
C THR A 203 5.09 -18.54 7.06
N PHE A 204 4.18 -17.76 6.51
CA PHE A 204 4.21 -16.30 6.68
C PHE A 204 3.98 -15.89 8.14
N LEU A 205 3.00 -16.47 8.80
CA LEU A 205 2.62 -16.12 10.19
C LEU A 205 3.52 -16.76 11.24
N GLU A 206 4.30 -17.77 10.88
CA GLU A 206 5.23 -18.44 11.79
C GLU A 206 6.21 -17.44 12.40
N GLY A 207 6.40 -17.50 13.71
CA GLY A 207 7.28 -16.62 14.47
C GLY A 207 6.74 -15.23 14.78
N MET A 208 5.57 -14.85 14.24
CA MET A 208 4.91 -13.61 14.63
C MET A 208 4.37 -13.74 16.07
N THR A 209 4.53 -12.67 16.85
CA THR A 209 4.05 -12.64 18.23
C THR A 209 2.64 -12.08 18.29
N GLU A 210 1.71 -12.84 18.86
CA GLU A 210 0.38 -12.32 19.13
C GLU A 210 0.45 -11.33 20.31
N PRO A 211 -0.01 -10.07 20.13
CA PRO A 211 0.01 -9.10 21.22
C PRO A 211 -1.08 -9.40 22.25
N GLU A 212 -0.80 -9.11 23.52
CA GLU A 212 -1.82 -9.21 24.58
C GLU A 212 -2.95 -8.21 24.36
N ASN A 213 -2.60 -6.98 23.97
CA ASN A 213 -3.55 -5.90 23.68
C ASN A 213 -3.28 -5.32 22.29
N LEU A 214 -4.32 -4.79 21.67
CA LEU A 214 -4.18 -4.03 20.43
C LEU A 214 -3.46 -2.69 20.71
N PRO A 215 -2.68 -2.18 19.74
CA PRO A 215 -2.08 -0.86 19.84
C PRO A 215 -3.16 0.24 19.81
N LYS A 216 -2.82 1.43 20.31
CA LYS A 216 -3.78 2.55 20.44
C LYS A 216 -4.42 2.97 19.10
N TRP A 217 -3.71 2.79 18.00
CA TRP A 217 -4.16 3.19 16.67
C TRP A 217 -5.17 2.18 16.05
N LEU A 218 -5.23 0.94 16.56
CA LEU A 218 -6.09 -0.14 16.06
C LEU A 218 -7.04 -0.61 17.17
N LYS A 219 -8.28 -0.19 17.12
CA LYS A 219 -9.30 -0.65 18.05
C LYS A 219 -9.88 -2.01 17.63
N GLU A 220 -10.55 -2.70 18.54
CA GLU A 220 -11.20 -3.98 18.26
C GLU A 220 -12.25 -3.84 17.15
N GLU A 221 -12.98 -2.73 17.11
CA GLU A 221 -13.95 -2.40 16.06
C GLU A 221 -13.31 -2.21 14.68
N ASP A 222 -12.08 -1.64 14.62
CA ASP A 222 -11.33 -1.48 13.40
C ASP A 222 -10.85 -2.85 12.88
N LEU A 223 -10.31 -3.69 13.77
CA LEU A 223 -9.88 -5.04 13.43
C LEU A 223 -11.05 -5.90 12.93
N GLU A 224 -12.22 -5.78 13.56
CA GLU A 224 -13.43 -6.47 13.12
C GLU A 224 -13.90 -5.96 11.74
N TYR A 225 -13.80 -4.65 11.49
CA TYR A 225 -14.11 -4.07 10.19
C TYR A 225 -13.23 -4.68 9.10
N PHE A 226 -11.90 -4.62 9.24
CA PHE A 226 -10.96 -5.23 8.29
C PHE A 226 -11.21 -6.74 8.13
N THR A 227 -11.47 -7.45 9.24
CA THR A 227 -11.80 -8.88 9.20
C THR A 227 -13.00 -9.17 8.31
N ASN A 228 -14.05 -8.35 8.42
CA ASN A 228 -15.27 -8.53 7.62
C ASN A 228 -15.04 -8.19 6.15
N GLU A 229 -14.20 -7.21 5.83
CA GLU A 229 -13.83 -6.92 4.44
C GLU A 229 -13.05 -8.10 3.82
N PHE A 230 -12.09 -8.67 4.54
CA PHE A 230 -11.33 -9.83 4.05
C PHE A 230 -12.14 -11.14 4.04
N LYS A 231 -13.15 -11.31 4.91
CA LYS A 231 -14.11 -12.41 4.79
C LYS A 231 -14.92 -12.35 3.48
N LYS A 232 -15.20 -11.15 2.97
CA LYS A 232 -15.90 -10.96 1.69
C LYS A 232 -14.99 -11.20 0.49
N SER A 233 -13.75 -10.70 0.56
CA SER A 233 -12.82 -10.73 -0.58
C SER A 233 -12.02 -12.02 -0.68
N GLY A 234 -11.72 -12.66 0.45
CA GLY A 234 -10.63 -13.63 0.55
C GLY A 234 -9.26 -12.98 0.35
N MET A 235 -8.22 -13.81 0.29
CA MET A 235 -6.84 -13.37 0.09
C MET A 235 -6.34 -13.55 -1.36
N TYR A 236 -7.05 -14.30 -2.18
CA TYR A 236 -6.60 -14.58 -3.56
C TYR A 236 -6.37 -13.31 -4.38
N GLY A 237 -7.37 -12.42 -4.45
CA GLY A 237 -7.26 -11.17 -5.18
C GLY A 237 -6.12 -10.28 -4.64
N PRO A 238 -6.12 -9.98 -3.33
CA PRO A 238 -5.06 -9.22 -2.68
C PRO A 238 -3.64 -9.75 -2.93
N LEU A 239 -3.43 -11.07 -2.91
CA LEU A 239 -2.12 -11.68 -3.14
C LEU A 239 -1.68 -11.66 -4.62
N ASN A 240 -2.60 -11.54 -5.57
CA ASN A 240 -2.24 -11.52 -6.98
C ASN A 240 -1.44 -10.29 -7.39
N LYS A 241 -1.49 -9.19 -6.64
CA LYS A 241 -0.61 -8.05 -6.90
C LYS A 241 0.86 -8.45 -6.77
N TYR A 242 1.20 -9.24 -5.75
CA TYR A 242 2.56 -9.77 -5.59
C TYR A 242 2.96 -10.73 -6.72
N ARG A 243 2.02 -11.51 -7.25
CA ARG A 243 2.22 -12.45 -8.37
C ARG A 243 2.40 -11.77 -9.71
N CYS A 244 1.95 -10.52 -9.82
CA CYS A 244 2.11 -9.70 -11.02
C CYS A 244 3.44 -8.96 -11.10
N MET A 245 4.33 -9.04 -10.11
CA MET A 245 5.56 -8.25 -10.07
C MET A 245 6.45 -8.44 -11.31
N ASP A 246 6.63 -9.67 -11.78
CA ASP A 246 7.43 -9.94 -12.99
C ASP A 246 6.69 -9.54 -14.28
N LEU A 247 5.37 -9.60 -14.30
CA LEU A 247 4.55 -9.06 -15.40
C LEU A 247 4.66 -7.53 -15.44
N ASP A 248 4.53 -6.88 -14.29
CA ASP A 248 4.69 -5.42 -14.16
C ASP A 248 6.08 -4.98 -14.64
N TRP A 249 7.11 -5.73 -14.29
CA TRP A 249 8.47 -5.51 -14.78
C TRP A 249 8.55 -5.62 -16.31
N GLN A 250 8.00 -6.69 -16.89
CA GLN A 250 8.01 -6.89 -18.35
C GLN A 250 7.30 -5.75 -19.09
N GLU A 251 6.15 -5.32 -18.58
CA GLU A 251 5.32 -4.30 -19.24
C GLU A 251 5.82 -2.86 -19.02
N LEU A 252 6.43 -2.59 -17.86
CA LEU A 252 6.68 -1.23 -17.40
C LEU A 252 8.17 -0.91 -17.18
N PHE A 253 9.10 -1.84 -17.46
CA PHE A 253 10.53 -1.62 -17.26
C PHE A 253 11.02 -0.30 -17.88
N LYS A 254 10.77 -0.12 -19.18
CA LYS A 254 11.22 1.11 -19.89
C LYS A 254 10.57 2.37 -19.35
N LEU A 255 9.30 2.28 -18.92
CA LEU A 255 8.58 3.41 -18.35
C LEU A 255 9.15 3.76 -16.97
N SER A 256 9.53 2.77 -16.17
CA SER A 256 10.06 2.98 -14.82
C SER A 256 11.38 3.75 -14.80
N LEU A 257 12.11 3.77 -15.91
CA LEU A 257 13.36 4.55 -16.03
C LEU A 257 13.12 6.06 -16.14
N ASN A 258 11.88 6.50 -16.34
CA ASN A 258 11.54 7.92 -16.30
C ASN A 258 11.37 8.40 -14.86
N LYS A 259 11.73 9.63 -14.61
CA LYS A 259 11.50 10.30 -13.33
C LYS A 259 10.03 10.68 -13.16
N ILE A 260 9.57 10.71 -11.92
CA ILE A 260 8.27 11.29 -11.56
C ILE A 260 8.35 12.80 -11.76
N LYS A 261 7.50 13.35 -12.64
CA LYS A 261 7.53 14.79 -13.01
C LYS A 261 6.61 15.64 -12.15
N GLN A 262 5.52 15.06 -11.66
CA GLN A 262 4.54 15.76 -10.85
C GLN A 262 5.16 16.24 -9.52
N PRO A 263 4.65 17.32 -8.92
CA PRO A 263 4.94 17.62 -7.53
C PRO A 263 4.73 16.39 -6.68
N SER A 264 5.74 16.01 -5.90
CA SER A 264 5.76 14.73 -5.19
C SER A 264 6.01 14.90 -3.69
N CYS A 265 5.37 14.04 -2.92
CA CYS A 265 5.55 13.91 -1.48
C CYS A 265 5.86 12.44 -1.14
N PHE A 266 6.85 12.22 -0.28
CA PHE A 266 7.13 10.90 0.28
C PHE A 266 7.16 10.96 1.81
N ILE A 267 6.44 10.04 2.44
CA ILE A 267 6.34 9.94 3.91
C ILE A 267 6.54 8.48 4.30
N THR A 268 7.34 8.20 5.32
CA THR A 268 7.44 6.86 5.91
C THR A 268 7.68 6.96 7.42
N GLY A 269 7.41 5.87 8.14
CA GLY A 269 7.77 5.75 9.53
C GLY A 269 9.24 5.34 9.69
N SER A 270 9.92 5.83 10.74
CA SER A 270 11.31 5.45 11.03
C SER A 270 11.49 3.97 11.34
N LEU A 271 10.40 3.31 11.76
CA LEU A 271 10.35 1.88 12.06
C LEU A 271 9.62 1.06 10.98
N ASP A 272 9.37 1.62 9.80
CA ASP A 272 8.73 0.89 8.72
C ASP A 272 9.69 -0.20 8.17
N PRO A 273 9.31 -1.50 8.21
CA PRO A 273 10.16 -2.58 7.72
C PRO A 273 10.50 -2.47 6.24
N VAL A 274 9.70 -1.77 5.44
CA VAL A 274 9.96 -1.56 4.01
C VAL A 274 11.27 -0.81 3.78
N ASN A 275 11.64 0.10 4.67
CA ASN A 275 12.92 0.83 4.56
C ASN A 275 14.14 -0.10 4.50
N PHE A 276 14.02 -1.33 4.99
CA PHE A 276 15.11 -2.30 5.16
C PHE A 276 14.93 -3.58 4.33
N PHE A 277 14.06 -3.59 3.33
CA PHE A 277 13.80 -4.77 2.47
C PHE A 277 15.02 -5.20 1.64
N ILE A 278 15.92 -4.29 1.37
CA ILE A 278 17.18 -4.62 0.70
C ILE A 278 18.29 -4.64 1.76
N PRO A 279 18.94 -5.79 2.00
CA PRO A 279 19.98 -5.90 3.02
C PRO A 279 21.08 -4.85 2.85
N GLY A 280 21.34 -4.09 3.91
CA GLY A 280 22.35 -3.02 3.93
C GLY A 280 21.94 -1.70 3.25
N VAL A 281 20.71 -1.58 2.77
CA VAL A 281 20.19 -0.35 2.15
C VAL A 281 19.01 0.16 2.96
N ASN A 282 19.02 1.45 3.28
CA ASN A 282 17.83 2.13 3.75
C ASN A 282 17.14 2.81 2.55
N LEU A 283 15.95 2.33 2.18
CA LEU A 283 15.25 2.83 1.00
C LEU A 283 14.84 4.30 1.14
N PHE A 284 14.61 4.80 2.36
CA PHE A 284 14.35 6.22 2.58
C PHE A 284 15.50 7.10 2.08
N ASP A 285 16.76 6.70 2.27
CA ASP A 285 17.91 7.50 1.89
C ASP A 285 17.98 7.70 0.37
N SER A 286 17.53 6.72 -0.43
CA SER A 286 17.52 6.78 -1.90
C SER A 286 16.40 7.66 -2.49
N VAL A 287 15.43 8.08 -1.68
CA VAL A 287 14.33 8.93 -2.15
C VAL A 287 14.86 10.31 -2.56
N GLY A 288 14.57 10.70 -3.80
CA GLY A 288 14.96 11.99 -4.39
C GLY A 288 15.51 11.84 -5.80
N GLU A 289 16.35 10.86 -6.07
CA GLU A 289 17.03 10.70 -7.36
C GLU A 289 16.07 10.47 -8.54
N ASN A 290 14.96 9.77 -8.29
CA ASN A 290 13.98 9.37 -9.29
C ASN A 290 12.80 10.33 -9.43
N TYR A 291 12.93 11.54 -8.88
CA TYR A 291 11.89 12.57 -8.90
C TYR A 291 12.45 13.86 -9.52
N GLU A 292 11.67 14.49 -10.40
CA GLU A 292 12.02 15.82 -10.92
C GLU A 292 11.57 16.94 -9.96
N ASN A 293 10.50 16.69 -9.20
CA ASN A 293 9.82 17.72 -8.41
C ASN A 293 9.40 17.22 -7.01
N LEU A 294 10.33 16.56 -6.29
CA LEU A 294 10.09 16.15 -4.92
C LEU A 294 10.05 17.39 -4.00
N LYS A 295 8.89 17.65 -3.41
CA LYS A 295 8.65 18.80 -2.52
C LYS A 295 8.78 18.45 -1.05
N VAL A 296 8.41 17.21 -0.71
CA VAL A 296 8.37 16.74 0.67
C VAL A 296 8.99 15.34 0.73
N LYS A 297 9.88 15.15 1.69
CA LYS A 297 10.49 13.87 2.06
C LYS A 297 10.55 13.82 3.58
N GLU A 298 9.62 13.09 4.20
CA GLU A 298 9.46 13.09 5.65
C GLU A 298 9.60 11.69 6.24
N LEU A 299 10.37 11.61 7.33
CA LEU A 299 10.51 10.44 8.18
C LEU A 299 9.84 10.73 9.51
N ILE A 300 8.76 10.02 9.81
CA ILE A 300 8.04 10.22 11.08
C ILE A 300 8.64 9.29 12.14
N ASP A 301 9.19 9.88 13.19
CA ASP A 301 9.81 9.13 14.28
C ASP A 301 8.81 8.27 15.04
N ASP A 302 9.27 7.09 15.46
CA ASP A 302 8.49 6.14 16.26
C ASP A 302 7.19 5.65 15.60
N VAL A 303 7.13 5.66 14.26
CA VAL A 303 6.02 5.18 13.46
C VAL A 303 6.47 3.96 12.66
N GLY A 304 5.62 2.94 12.61
CA GLY A 304 5.83 1.71 11.84
C GLY A 304 5.26 1.82 10.42
N HIS A 305 4.82 0.66 9.92
CA HIS A 305 4.33 0.54 8.55
C HIS A 305 2.99 1.25 8.31
N TRP A 306 2.09 1.26 9.27
CA TRP A 306 0.72 1.79 9.10
C TRP A 306 0.67 3.30 9.27
N THR A 307 1.55 4.01 8.58
CA THR A 307 1.92 5.42 8.77
C THR A 307 0.70 6.35 8.91
N GLN A 308 -0.30 6.24 8.01
CA GLN A 308 -1.52 7.07 8.02
C GLN A 308 -2.51 6.70 9.14
N GLN A 309 -2.32 5.53 9.76
CA GLN A 309 -3.15 5.04 10.85
C GLN A 309 -2.47 5.22 12.21
N GLU A 310 -1.15 5.04 12.28
CA GLU A 310 -0.36 5.23 13.51
C GLU A 310 -0.16 6.70 13.86
N ALA A 311 0.03 7.56 12.85
CA ALA A 311 0.28 9.00 13.01
C ALA A 311 -0.65 9.87 12.14
N PRO A 312 -1.99 9.72 12.26
CA PRO A 312 -2.93 10.36 11.34
C PRO A 312 -2.83 11.88 11.31
N ASP A 313 -2.66 12.53 12.46
CA ASP A 313 -2.60 14.00 12.53
C ASP A 313 -1.35 14.56 11.84
N GLN A 314 -0.19 13.91 12.03
CA GLN A 314 1.06 14.31 11.38
C GLN A 314 0.97 14.09 9.87
N VAL A 315 0.48 12.92 9.42
CA VAL A 315 0.29 12.61 8.00
C VAL A 315 -0.68 13.59 7.35
N ASN A 316 -1.82 13.88 8.00
CA ASN A 316 -2.79 14.85 7.49
C ASN A 316 -2.17 16.24 7.33
N LYS A 317 -1.42 16.70 8.34
CA LYS A 317 -0.75 17.99 8.28
C LYS A 317 0.25 18.06 7.13
N ILE A 318 1.14 17.06 7.00
CA ILE A 318 2.17 17.03 5.95
C ILE A 318 1.52 17.04 4.56
N LEU A 319 0.52 16.19 4.36
CA LEU A 319 -0.16 16.07 3.07
C LEU A 319 -0.94 17.34 2.71
N LEU A 320 -1.68 17.94 3.63
CA LEU A 320 -2.43 19.16 3.39
C LEU A 320 -1.50 20.36 3.17
N ASP A 321 -0.44 20.53 3.97
CA ASP A 321 0.58 21.56 3.77
C ASP A 321 1.30 21.41 2.40
N PHE A 322 1.49 20.18 1.94
CA PHE A 322 2.04 19.90 0.61
C PHE A 322 1.07 20.33 -0.50
N LEU A 323 -0.20 19.93 -0.39
CA LEU A 323 -1.20 20.24 -1.41
C LEU A 323 -1.52 21.74 -1.49
N GLU A 324 -1.41 22.48 -0.40
CA GLU A 324 -1.61 23.94 -0.38
C GLU A 324 -0.50 24.71 -1.12
N LYS A 325 0.69 24.13 -1.24
CA LYS A 325 1.89 24.77 -1.81
C LYS A 325 2.10 24.49 -3.31
N ILE A 326 1.19 23.72 -3.96
CA ILE A 326 1.36 23.29 -5.36
C ILE A 326 0.27 23.76 -6.32
#